data_56600f0985f2718743e095be67af126e
#
_entry.id   56600f0985f2718743e095be67af126e
#
_cell.length_a   1.000
_cell.length_b   1.000
_cell.length_c   1.000
_cell.angle_alpha   90.00
_cell.angle_beta   90.00
_cell.angle_gamma   90.00
#
_symmetry.space_group_name_H-M   'P 1'
#
loop_
_entity.id
_entity.type
_entity.pdbx_description
1 polymer ?
#
loop_
_entity_poly.entity_id
_entity_poly.type
_entity_poly.pdbx_seq_one_letter_code
_entity_poly.pdbx_strand_id
1 'polypeptide(L)'
;VDLPAGHGETRKILSPVGPRAELDKDSLYRFIELSENIKDRNEQARLLYVACTRAQKTLHLLGHTQVSNDGETCKPPAAQSLLRMLWPAVEGEFAAALKDTTIPADEEKVDTWRLPMLRRLSPPLAPPAEEQLPWQTEPVDESTAAEEVEFYWVGTEARIAGTLVHRWLHLFATGRANADPNALSDYRPVTERWLLEDGVAEIARNEIQQRVEAALLGTLSDEQGRWIIGSMGHAELALTGVYEGRVESVILDRVVIDESGTHWIIDYKTSSHEGGDLSGFLRAESERYSPQLAKYAAIYDTYASTTARRALYFPLLQRFVEL
;
A
#
# COMPACT_ATOMS: atom_id res chain seq x y z
N VAL A 1 -14.26 -10.55 14.62
CA VAL A 1 -13.86 -9.31 13.90
C VAL A 1 -12.38 -9.11 14.05
N ASP A 2 -11.71 -8.79 12.95
CA ASP A 2 -10.32 -8.43 12.95
C ASP A 2 -10.19 -6.93 13.22
N LEU A 3 -9.55 -6.57 14.33
CA LEU A 3 -9.21 -5.20 14.64
C LEU A 3 -7.71 -4.97 14.36
N PRO A 4 -7.33 -3.84 13.75
CA PRO A 4 -5.92 -3.50 13.61
C PRO A 4 -5.32 -3.33 15.02
N ALA A 5 -4.33 -4.16 15.33
CA ALA A 5 -3.43 -3.96 16.42
C ALA A 5 -2.15 -3.41 15.80
N GLY A 6 -1.60 -2.31 16.25
CA GLY A 6 -0.42 -1.69 15.65
C GLY A 6 0.57 -2.68 15.01
N HIS A 7 1.39 -2.22 14.07
CA HIS A 7 2.38 -3.01 13.31
C HIS A 7 1.86 -4.01 12.27
N GLY A 8 0.65 -3.79 11.71
CA GLY A 8 0.07 -4.70 10.74
C GLY A 8 -0.46 -6.00 11.32
N GLU A 9 -0.40 -6.19 12.63
CA GLU A 9 -1.05 -7.29 13.31
C GLU A 9 -2.55 -7.04 13.40
N THR A 10 -3.34 -8.09 13.24
CA THR A 10 -4.78 -8.08 13.48
C THR A 10 -5.08 -8.87 14.76
N ARG A 11 -5.83 -8.27 15.68
CA ARG A 11 -6.37 -8.98 16.84
C ARG A 11 -7.78 -9.45 16.53
N LYS A 12 -8.03 -10.72 16.74
CA LYS A 12 -9.36 -11.30 16.57
C LYS A 12 -10.16 -11.11 17.85
N ILE A 13 -11.29 -10.42 17.74
CA ILE A 13 -12.28 -10.34 18.82
C ILE A 13 -13.43 -11.24 18.44
N LEU A 14 -13.78 -12.14 19.36
CA LEU A 14 -14.90 -13.05 19.26
C LEU A 14 -15.89 -12.71 20.40
N SER A 15 -17.17 -12.67 20.08
CA SER A 15 -18.23 -12.59 21.07
C SER A 15 -19.18 -13.76 20.86
N PRO A 16 -19.67 -14.41 21.95
CA PRO A 16 -20.69 -15.42 21.82
C PRO A 16 -21.97 -14.79 21.25
N VAL A 17 -22.64 -15.53 20.37
CA VAL A 17 -23.97 -15.16 19.88
C VAL A 17 -24.96 -15.55 20.96
N GLY A 18 -25.60 -14.57 21.59
CA GLY A 18 -26.67 -14.81 22.55
C GLY A 18 -27.93 -15.45 21.94
N PRO A 19 -28.77 -16.07 22.72
CA PRO A 19 -30.02 -16.62 22.22
C PRO A 19 -30.87 -15.53 21.56
N ARG A 20 -31.57 -15.90 20.49
CA ARG A 20 -32.38 -14.98 19.66
C ARG A 20 -33.50 -14.26 20.41
N ALA A 21 -33.83 -14.73 21.62
CA ALA A 21 -34.89 -14.19 22.46
C ALA A 21 -34.44 -13.08 23.44
N GLU A 22 -33.11 -12.86 23.62
CA GLU A 22 -32.61 -11.78 24.44
C GLU A 22 -32.45 -10.53 23.60
N LEU A 23 -33.28 -9.54 23.86
CA LEU A 23 -33.26 -8.21 23.20
C LEU A 23 -32.04 -7.39 23.58
N ASP A 24 -31.27 -7.80 24.58
CA ASP A 24 -30.10 -7.09 25.06
C ASP A 24 -28.82 -7.74 24.48
N LYS A 25 -28.42 -7.26 23.31
CA LYS A 25 -27.14 -7.65 22.71
C LYS A 25 -26.00 -7.24 23.66
N ASP A 26 -25.13 -8.19 24.00
CA ASP A 26 -23.92 -7.93 24.78
C ASP A 26 -23.17 -6.70 24.23
N SER A 27 -22.61 -5.89 25.10
CA SER A 27 -21.86 -4.68 24.75
C SER A 27 -20.73 -4.96 23.79
N LEU A 28 -20.06 -6.12 23.94
CA LEU A 28 -19.00 -6.57 23.04
C LEU A 28 -19.55 -6.91 21.65
N TYR A 29 -20.70 -7.56 21.58
CA TYR A 29 -21.35 -7.85 20.29
C TYR A 29 -21.75 -6.57 19.56
N ARG A 30 -22.29 -5.58 20.28
CA ARG A 30 -22.62 -4.26 19.71
C ARG A 30 -21.38 -3.51 19.21
N PHE A 31 -20.28 -3.60 19.94
CA PHE A 31 -19.01 -3.01 19.51
C PHE A 31 -18.48 -3.67 18.23
N ILE A 32 -18.56 -4.99 18.14
CA ILE A 32 -18.18 -5.75 16.95
C ILE A 32 -19.04 -5.32 15.75
N GLU A 33 -20.38 -5.30 15.92
CA GLU A 33 -21.32 -4.91 14.87
C GLU A 33 -21.07 -3.45 14.40
N LEU A 34 -20.82 -2.53 15.34
CA LEU A 34 -20.48 -1.14 15.01
C LEU A 34 -19.17 -1.04 14.24
N SER A 35 -18.15 -1.77 14.68
CA SER A 35 -16.83 -1.77 14.01
C SER A 35 -16.90 -2.32 12.60
N GLU A 36 -17.66 -3.40 12.37
CA GLU A 36 -17.90 -3.95 11.03
C GLU A 36 -18.66 -2.96 10.14
N ASN A 37 -19.72 -2.34 10.64
CA ASN A 37 -20.48 -1.33 9.89
C ASN A 37 -19.60 -0.12 9.49
N ILE A 38 -18.67 0.29 10.35
CA ILE A 38 -17.72 1.37 10.03
C ILE A 38 -16.75 0.93 8.93
N LYS A 39 -16.22 -0.27 9.02
CA LYS A 39 -15.32 -0.83 7.97
C LYS A 39 -16.03 -0.94 6.63
N ASP A 40 -17.22 -1.51 6.61
CA ASP A 40 -18.03 -1.65 5.40
C ASP A 40 -18.34 -0.29 4.77
N ARG A 41 -18.67 0.71 5.57
CA ARG A 41 -18.91 2.07 5.09
C ARG A 41 -17.67 2.70 4.48
N ASN A 42 -16.51 2.53 5.11
CA ASN A 42 -15.25 3.04 4.60
C ASN A 42 -14.86 2.34 3.28
N GLU A 43 -15.07 1.03 3.20
CA GLU A 43 -14.83 0.26 1.98
C GLU A 43 -15.76 0.68 0.84
N GLN A 44 -17.04 0.87 1.11
CA GLN A 44 -17.99 1.39 0.13
C GLN A 44 -17.59 2.79 -0.37
N ALA A 45 -17.14 3.68 0.53
CA ALA A 45 -16.66 5.00 0.15
C ALA A 45 -15.43 4.91 -0.76
N ARG A 46 -14.49 4.01 -0.46
CA ARG A 46 -13.31 3.74 -1.28
C ARG A 46 -13.68 3.20 -2.66
N LEU A 47 -14.60 2.23 -2.72
CA LEU A 47 -15.09 1.67 -3.98
C LEU A 47 -15.78 2.75 -4.85
N LEU A 48 -16.62 3.57 -4.23
CA LEU A 48 -17.29 4.67 -4.92
C LEU A 48 -16.27 5.68 -5.47
N TYR A 49 -15.28 6.05 -4.66
CA TYR A 49 -14.20 6.94 -5.10
C TYR A 49 -13.44 6.36 -6.29
N VAL A 50 -13.04 5.09 -6.23
CA VAL A 50 -12.32 4.42 -7.32
C VAL A 50 -13.20 4.36 -8.58
N ALA A 51 -14.49 4.03 -8.44
CA ALA A 51 -15.41 3.98 -9.58
C ALA A 51 -15.56 5.37 -10.25
N CYS A 52 -15.73 6.43 -9.46
CA CYS A 52 -15.87 7.78 -9.96
C CYS A 52 -14.60 8.32 -10.61
N THR A 53 -13.42 7.98 -10.08
CA THR A 53 -12.14 8.49 -10.58
C THR A 53 -11.57 7.70 -11.77
N ARG A 54 -12.17 6.58 -12.15
CA ARG A 54 -11.76 5.82 -13.33
C ARG A 54 -12.26 6.37 -14.66
N ALA A 55 -13.27 7.21 -14.64
CA ALA A 55 -13.78 7.82 -15.87
C ALA A 55 -12.79 8.87 -16.39
N GLN A 56 -12.34 8.71 -17.65
CA GLN A 56 -11.43 9.65 -18.30
C GLN A 56 -12.13 10.85 -18.97
N LYS A 57 -13.35 10.67 -19.44
CA LYS A 57 -14.09 11.72 -20.18
C LYS A 57 -15.47 11.97 -19.60
N THR A 58 -16.24 10.92 -19.33
CA THR A 58 -17.64 11.05 -18.90
C THR A 58 -17.94 10.00 -17.87
N LEU A 59 -18.61 10.41 -16.80
CA LEU A 59 -19.10 9.55 -15.72
C LEU A 59 -20.64 9.62 -15.72
N HIS A 60 -21.29 8.48 -15.87
CA HIS A 60 -22.73 8.35 -15.72
C HIS A 60 -23.05 7.59 -14.44
N LEU A 61 -23.73 8.23 -13.52
CA LEU A 61 -24.23 7.61 -12.29
C LEU A 61 -25.74 7.38 -12.43
N LEU A 62 -26.17 6.17 -12.25
CA LEU A 62 -27.57 5.79 -12.27
C LEU A 62 -28.01 5.44 -10.85
N GLY A 63 -29.05 6.10 -10.40
CA GLY A 63 -29.61 5.90 -9.08
C GLY A 63 -31.12 5.89 -9.11
N HIS A 64 -31.73 5.24 -8.11
CA HIS A 64 -33.17 5.19 -7.98
C HIS A 64 -33.55 5.35 -6.50
N THR A 65 -34.62 6.04 -6.23
CA THR A 65 -35.22 6.18 -4.91
C THR A 65 -36.74 6.10 -5.01
N GLN A 66 -37.38 5.85 -3.89
CA GLN A 66 -38.85 5.83 -3.80
C GLN A 66 -39.38 7.24 -3.57
N VAL A 67 -40.52 7.51 -4.15
CA VAL A 67 -41.29 8.71 -3.84
C VAL A 67 -42.05 8.52 -2.54
N SER A 68 -42.20 9.57 -1.75
CA SER A 68 -43.00 9.58 -0.54
C SER A 68 -44.50 9.34 -0.87
N ASN A 69 -45.26 8.86 0.11
CA ASN A 69 -46.69 8.55 -0.10
C ASN A 69 -47.54 9.77 -0.46
N ASP A 70 -47.06 10.98 -0.17
CA ASP A 70 -47.67 12.25 -0.56
C ASP A 70 -47.40 12.64 -2.01
N GLY A 71 -46.45 11.94 -2.66
CA GLY A 71 -46.03 12.26 -4.05
C GLY A 71 -45.12 13.49 -4.19
N GLU A 72 -44.83 14.20 -3.10
CA GLU A 72 -44.17 15.52 -3.15
C GLU A 72 -42.66 15.46 -2.92
N THR A 73 -42.15 14.37 -2.26
CA THR A 73 -40.74 14.27 -1.90
C THR A 73 -40.16 12.89 -2.22
N CYS A 74 -38.85 12.87 -2.45
CA CYS A 74 -38.11 11.62 -2.60
C CYS A 74 -37.67 11.09 -1.23
N LYS A 75 -37.89 9.80 -0.99
CA LYS A 75 -37.38 9.16 0.23
C LYS A 75 -35.87 9.04 0.18
N PRO A 76 -35.16 9.29 1.29
CA PRO A 76 -33.74 9.04 1.34
C PRO A 76 -33.42 7.58 1.01
N PRO A 77 -32.36 7.29 0.25
CA PRO A 77 -31.95 5.93 -0.07
C PRO A 77 -31.59 5.11 1.19
N ALA A 78 -31.60 3.78 1.07
CA ALA A 78 -31.21 2.88 2.16
C ALA A 78 -29.82 3.25 2.71
N ALA A 79 -29.66 3.16 4.04
CA ALA A 79 -28.46 3.63 4.75
C ALA A 79 -27.15 3.01 4.25
N GLN A 80 -27.20 1.78 3.73
CA GLN A 80 -26.04 1.04 3.23
C GLN A 80 -25.86 1.12 1.70
N SER A 81 -26.62 1.98 1.00
CA SER A 81 -26.49 2.13 -0.44
C SER A 81 -25.41 3.17 -0.81
N LEU A 82 -24.74 2.98 -1.94
CA LEU A 82 -23.80 3.97 -2.48
C LEU A 82 -24.49 5.32 -2.76
N LEU A 83 -25.74 5.28 -3.19
CA LEU A 83 -26.54 6.49 -3.40
C LEU A 83 -26.74 7.29 -2.10
N ARG A 84 -26.81 6.61 -0.93
CA ARG A 84 -26.90 7.29 0.36
C ARG A 84 -25.68 8.15 0.66
N MET A 85 -24.50 7.72 0.22
CA MET A 85 -23.28 8.52 0.38
C MET A 85 -23.28 9.77 -0.51
N LEU A 86 -23.84 9.65 -1.70
CA LEU A 86 -23.96 10.78 -2.63
C LEU A 86 -25.17 11.67 -2.36
N TRP A 87 -26.11 11.19 -1.55
CA TRP A 87 -27.40 11.83 -1.34
C TRP A 87 -27.31 13.33 -1.02
N PRO A 88 -26.41 13.81 -0.13
CA PRO A 88 -26.27 15.24 0.16
C PRO A 88 -25.94 16.11 -1.06
N ALA A 89 -25.30 15.50 -2.07
CA ALA A 89 -24.91 16.21 -3.29
C ALA A 89 -25.96 16.13 -4.40
N VAL A 90 -26.78 15.05 -4.43
CA VAL A 90 -27.68 14.76 -5.56
C VAL A 90 -29.17 14.86 -5.22
N GLU A 91 -29.55 15.05 -3.94
CA GLU A 91 -30.93 15.15 -3.49
C GLU A 91 -31.73 16.21 -4.27
N GLY A 92 -31.09 17.35 -4.57
CA GLY A 92 -31.72 18.43 -5.35
C GLY A 92 -32.07 18.02 -6.77
N GLU A 93 -31.26 17.18 -7.42
CA GLU A 93 -31.50 16.66 -8.75
C GLU A 93 -32.68 15.69 -8.77
N PHE A 94 -32.79 14.82 -7.77
CA PHE A 94 -33.94 13.93 -7.60
C PHE A 94 -35.22 14.70 -7.34
N ALA A 95 -35.17 15.76 -6.52
CA ALA A 95 -36.30 16.62 -6.27
C ALA A 95 -36.75 17.43 -7.51
N ALA A 96 -35.79 17.85 -8.33
CA ALA A 96 -36.08 18.51 -9.61
C ALA A 96 -36.73 17.53 -10.59
N ALA A 97 -36.13 16.35 -10.75
CA ALA A 97 -36.66 15.30 -11.63
C ALA A 97 -38.11 14.87 -11.23
N LEU A 98 -38.39 14.83 -9.94
CA LEU A 98 -39.75 14.51 -9.46
C LEU A 98 -40.80 15.54 -9.92
N LYS A 99 -40.44 16.84 -9.97
CA LYS A 99 -41.34 17.91 -10.42
C LYS A 99 -41.60 17.86 -11.94
N ASP A 100 -40.61 17.41 -12.69
CA ASP A 100 -40.72 17.28 -14.16
C ASP A 100 -41.40 15.99 -14.60
N THR A 101 -41.51 15.02 -13.66
CA THR A 101 -42.12 13.71 -13.96
C THR A 101 -43.61 13.80 -13.70
N THR A 102 -44.42 13.82 -14.76
CA THR A 102 -45.87 13.57 -14.67
C THR A 102 -46.01 12.07 -14.34
N ILE A 103 -46.22 11.74 -13.07
CA ILE A 103 -46.53 10.36 -12.66
C ILE A 103 -47.91 10.03 -13.24
N PRO A 104 -48.05 9.04 -14.14
CA PRO A 104 -49.38 8.66 -14.63
C PRO A 104 -50.21 8.18 -13.41
N ALA A 105 -51.40 8.75 -13.27
CA ALA A 105 -52.29 8.47 -12.14
C ALA A 105 -52.88 7.03 -12.15
N ASP A 106 -52.70 6.29 -13.23
CA ASP A 106 -53.11 4.90 -13.38
C ASP A 106 -51.86 4.05 -13.71
N GLU A 107 -51.16 3.59 -12.70
CA GLU A 107 -50.38 2.36 -12.84
C GLU A 107 -51.39 1.19 -12.94
N GLU A 108 -51.80 0.84 -14.18
CA GLU A 108 -52.06 -0.57 -14.44
C GLU A 108 -50.92 -1.35 -13.80
N LYS A 109 -51.19 -2.14 -12.78
CA LYS A 109 -50.22 -3.05 -12.18
C LYS A 109 -49.59 -3.85 -13.29
N VAL A 110 -48.51 -3.35 -13.84
CA VAL A 110 -47.70 -4.11 -14.78
C VAL A 110 -47.31 -5.35 -14.02
N ASP A 111 -47.88 -6.47 -14.43
CA ASP A 111 -47.55 -7.79 -13.86
C ASP A 111 -46.05 -8.00 -14.07
N THR A 112 -45.27 -7.57 -13.10
CA THR A 112 -43.78 -7.56 -13.14
C THR A 112 -43.21 -8.95 -13.36
N TRP A 113 -44.03 -9.99 -13.26
CA TRP A 113 -43.65 -11.37 -13.52
C TRP A 113 -43.70 -11.73 -15.00
N ARG A 114 -44.28 -10.91 -15.85
CA ARG A 114 -44.23 -11.03 -17.32
C ARG A 114 -43.29 -10.03 -17.92
N LEU A 115 -42.03 -10.05 -17.49
CA LEU A 115 -40.97 -9.46 -18.30
C LEU A 115 -41.06 -10.06 -19.70
N PRO A 116 -41.19 -9.25 -20.80
CA PRO A 116 -41.14 -9.77 -22.13
C PRO A 116 -39.89 -10.63 -22.27
N MET A 117 -40.08 -11.85 -22.71
CA MET A 117 -39.04 -12.86 -22.84
C MET A 117 -37.74 -12.22 -23.30
N LEU A 118 -36.66 -12.30 -22.50
CA LEU A 118 -35.33 -11.88 -22.92
C LEU A 118 -35.05 -12.51 -24.26
N ARG A 119 -35.11 -11.73 -25.34
CA ARG A 119 -34.75 -12.21 -26.68
C ARG A 119 -33.24 -12.41 -26.64
N ARG A 120 -32.82 -13.67 -26.67
CA ARG A 120 -31.41 -13.96 -26.93
C ARG A 120 -31.06 -13.35 -28.28
N LEU A 121 -29.98 -12.60 -28.35
CA LEU A 121 -29.37 -12.23 -29.60
C LEU A 121 -29.06 -13.53 -30.38
N SER A 122 -29.66 -13.68 -31.52
CA SER A 122 -29.37 -14.80 -32.41
C SER A 122 -28.84 -14.19 -33.72
N PRO A 123 -27.71 -14.61 -34.21
CA PRO A 123 -26.86 -15.72 -33.78
C PRO A 123 -26.09 -15.44 -32.47
N PRO A 124 -25.54 -16.48 -31.81
CA PRO A 124 -24.67 -16.25 -30.67
C PRO A 124 -23.54 -15.32 -31.10
N LEU A 125 -23.29 -14.27 -30.30
CA LEU A 125 -22.11 -13.42 -30.49
C LEU A 125 -20.89 -14.32 -30.53
N ALA A 126 -20.26 -14.43 -31.71
CA ALA A 126 -18.92 -14.99 -31.76
C ALA A 126 -18.04 -14.12 -30.86
N PRO A 127 -17.28 -14.68 -29.92
CA PRO A 127 -16.29 -13.91 -29.20
C PRO A 127 -15.42 -13.16 -30.22
N PRO A 128 -15.04 -11.91 -29.99
CA PRO A 128 -14.07 -11.25 -30.85
C PRO A 128 -12.90 -12.20 -31.02
N ALA A 129 -12.41 -12.33 -32.27
CA ALA A 129 -11.21 -13.14 -32.51
C ALA A 129 -10.16 -12.71 -31.47
N GLU A 130 -9.65 -13.68 -30.72
CA GLU A 130 -8.55 -13.39 -29.81
C GLU A 130 -7.44 -12.76 -30.66
N GLU A 131 -7.25 -11.44 -30.51
CA GLU A 131 -6.00 -10.84 -30.94
C GLU A 131 -4.93 -11.59 -30.15
N GLN A 132 -4.18 -12.44 -30.85
CA GLN A 132 -3.02 -13.07 -30.28
C GLN A 132 -2.06 -11.95 -29.92
N LEU A 133 -2.11 -11.52 -28.65
CA LEU A 133 -1.10 -10.64 -28.11
C LEU A 133 0.26 -11.32 -28.33
N PRO A 134 1.28 -10.57 -28.76
CA PRO A 134 2.56 -11.17 -29.19
C PRO A 134 3.36 -11.82 -28.04
N TRP A 135 2.85 -11.82 -26.82
CA TRP A 135 3.42 -12.57 -25.71
C TRP A 135 2.62 -13.86 -25.47
N GLN A 136 3.20 -14.97 -25.86
CA GLN A 136 2.80 -16.24 -25.28
C GLN A 136 3.33 -16.27 -23.85
N THR A 137 2.46 -16.16 -22.85
CA THR A 137 2.83 -16.59 -21.51
C THR A 137 3.00 -18.09 -21.56
N GLU A 138 4.23 -18.59 -21.45
CA GLU A 138 4.42 -19.98 -21.10
C GLU A 138 3.64 -20.26 -19.81
N PRO A 139 2.99 -21.42 -19.69
CA PRO A 139 2.27 -21.75 -18.46
C PRO A 139 3.26 -21.65 -17.30
N VAL A 140 2.99 -20.72 -16.39
CA VAL A 140 3.76 -20.58 -15.15
C VAL A 140 3.52 -21.87 -14.37
N ASP A 141 4.57 -22.65 -14.18
CA ASP A 141 4.56 -23.77 -13.27
C ASP A 141 4.26 -23.21 -11.86
N GLU A 142 3.03 -23.42 -11.38
CA GLU A 142 2.57 -22.94 -10.06
C GLU A 142 3.45 -23.49 -8.91
N SER A 143 4.30 -24.49 -9.18
CA SER A 143 5.20 -25.05 -8.20
C SER A 143 6.40 -24.15 -7.82
N THR A 144 6.67 -23.10 -8.62
CA THR A 144 7.78 -22.17 -8.38
C THR A 144 7.35 -20.82 -7.79
N ALA A 145 6.06 -20.61 -7.55
CA ALA A 145 5.52 -19.35 -7.03
C ALA A 145 5.42 -19.29 -5.49
N ALA A 146 5.88 -20.30 -4.78
CA ALA A 146 6.17 -20.15 -3.37
C ALA A 146 7.55 -19.49 -3.27
N GLU A 147 7.64 -18.15 -3.29
CA GLU A 147 8.74 -17.51 -2.57
C GLU A 147 8.70 -18.11 -1.18
N GLU A 148 9.71 -18.92 -0.85
CA GLU A 148 9.98 -19.28 0.53
C GLU A 148 10.10 -17.96 1.27
N VAL A 149 9.04 -17.58 1.99
CA VAL A 149 9.12 -16.53 2.98
C VAL A 149 10.05 -17.10 4.06
N GLU A 150 11.35 -16.88 3.87
CA GLU A 150 12.31 -17.12 4.92
C GLU A 150 11.91 -16.25 6.10
N PHE A 151 11.27 -16.88 7.09
CA PHE A 151 11.03 -16.29 8.38
C PHE A 151 12.38 -16.12 9.09
N TYR A 152 13.09 -15.05 8.72
CA TYR A 152 14.17 -14.59 9.58
C TYR A 152 13.52 -14.00 10.84
N TRP A 153 13.90 -14.57 11.97
CA TRP A 153 13.59 -14.04 13.31
C TRP A 153 14.37 -12.74 13.57
N VAL A 154 14.29 -11.80 12.69
CA VAL A 154 14.62 -10.41 12.99
C VAL A 154 13.48 -9.94 13.88
N GLY A 155 13.77 -9.65 15.13
CA GLY A 155 12.76 -9.17 16.07
C GLY A 155 11.95 -8.04 15.45
N THR A 156 10.67 -7.96 15.77
CA THR A 156 9.76 -6.92 15.24
C THR A 156 10.38 -5.53 15.39
N GLU A 157 11.12 -5.30 16.47
CA GLU A 157 11.83 -4.05 16.76
C GLU A 157 12.92 -3.72 15.72
N ALA A 158 13.70 -4.72 15.32
CA ALA A 158 14.76 -4.50 14.34
C ALA A 158 14.20 -4.17 12.93
N ARG A 159 13.06 -4.77 12.56
CA ARG A 159 12.36 -4.45 11.31
C ARG A 159 11.82 -3.02 11.34
N ILE A 160 11.21 -2.60 12.46
CA ILE A 160 10.70 -1.24 12.64
C ILE A 160 11.86 -0.23 12.59
N ALA A 161 12.94 -0.50 13.32
CA ALA A 161 14.14 0.32 13.28
C ALA A 161 14.67 0.47 11.84
N GLY A 162 14.72 -0.63 11.08
CA GLY A 162 15.09 -0.62 9.66
C GLY A 162 14.24 0.32 8.83
N THR A 163 12.92 0.20 8.92
CA THR A 163 11.98 1.07 8.20
C THR A 163 12.20 2.54 8.54
N LEU A 164 12.40 2.87 9.82
CA LEU A 164 12.65 4.25 10.26
C LEU A 164 14.01 4.78 9.79
N VAL A 165 15.05 3.94 9.76
CA VAL A 165 16.36 4.30 9.20
C VAL A 165 16.22 4.64 7.72
N HIS A 166 15.59 3.80 6.89
CA HIS A 166 15.36 4.09 5.47
C HIS A 166 14.61 5.41 5.30
N ARG A 167 13.56 5.64 6.09
CA ARG A 167 12.78 6.88 6.05
C ARG A 167 13.64 8.12 6.35
N TRP A 168 14.51 8.06 7.34
CA TRP A 168 15.42 9.17 7.66
C TRP A 168 16.49 9.38 6.58
N LEU A 169 17.10 8.30 6.08
CA LEU A 169 18.10 8.38 5.02
C LEU A 169 17.49 8.96 3.73
N HIS A 170 16.23 8.63 3.42
CA HIS A 170 15.48 9.27 2.35
C HIS A 170 15.31 10.78 2.58
N LEU A 171 14.93 11.20 3.78
CA LEU A 171 14.76 12.63 4.10
C LEU A 171 16.09 13.39 4.01
N PHE A 172 17.19 12.80 4.46
CA PHE A 172 18.52 13.39 4.32
C PHE A 172 18.94 13.48 2.85
N ALA A 173 18.82 12.41 2.08
CA ALA A 173 19.23 12.38 0.67
C ALA A 173 18.39 13.33 -0.21
N THR A 174 17.16 13.65 0.20
CA THR A 174 16.27 14.60 -0.51
C THR A 174 16.38 16.03 0.01
N GLY A 175 17.22 16.30 1.02
CA GLY A 175 17.40 17.63 1.62
C GLY A 175 16.19 18.10 2.44
N ARG A 176 15.26 17.19 2.79
CA ARG A 176 14.08 17.48 3.62
C ARG A 176 14.38 17.49 5.11
N ALA A 177 15.52 16.93 5.51
CA ALA A 177 16.08 17.00 6.85
C ALA A 177 17.58 17.34 6.76
N ASN A 178 18.11 17.98 7.80
CA ASN A 178 19.52 18.34 7.84
C ASN A 178 20.38 17.11 8.18
N ALA A 179 21.28 16.73 7.29
CA ALA A 179 22.20 15.61 7.49
C ALA A 179 23.41 15.99 8.36
N ASP A 180 23.17 16.55 9.54
CA ASP A 180 24.19 16.92 10.53
C ASP A 180 24.18 15.95 11.70
N PRO A 181 25.30 15.27 12.02
CA PRO A 181 25.41 14.39 13.20
C PRO A 181 25.02 15.07 14.51
N ASN A 182 25.26 16.38 14.64
CA ASN A 182 24.96 17.14 15.86
C ASN A 182 23.47 17.46 16.01
N ALA A 183 22.70 17.41 14.91
CA ALA A 183 21.26 17.67 14.91
C ALA A 183 20.41 16.41 15.14
N LEU A 184 21.00 15.24 15.30
CA LEU A 184 20.26 13.97 15.44
C LEU A 184 19.33 13.95 16.66
N SER A 185 19.71 14.61 17.76
CA SER A 185 18.86 14.75 18.95
C SER A 185 17.54 15.46 18.66
N ASP A 186 17.52 16.38 17.70
CA ASP A 186 16.33 17.15 17.34
C ASP A 186 15.28 16.28 16.60
N TYR A 187 15.70 15.14 16.08
CA TYR A 187 14.83 14.20 15.36
C TYR A 187 14.14 13.18 16.29
N ARG A 188 14.58 13.07 17.55
CA ARG A 188 13.98 12.18 18.55
C ARG A 188 12.47 12.31 18.65
N PRO A 189 11.90 13.53 18.81
CA PRO A 189 10.45 13.69 18.96
C PRO A 189 9.67 13.24 17.71
N VAL A 190 10.28 13.39 16.54
CA VAL A 190 9.67 12.96 15.27
C VAL A 190 9.67 11.43 15.16
N THR A 191 10.81 10.81 15.48
CA THR A 191 10.93 9.34 15.51
C THR A 191 9.96 8.74 16.53
N GLU A 192 9.85 9.32 17.72
CA GLU A 192 8.93 8.87 18.75
C GLU A 192 7.48 8.98 18.31
N ARG A 193 7.10 10.06 17.64
CA ARG A 193 5.76 10.20 17.07
C ARG A 193 5.47 9.10 16.05
N TRP A 194 6.39 8.77 15.15
CA TRP A 194 6.20 7.67 14.21
C TRP A 194 6.06 6.32 14.90
N LEU A 195 6.85 6.07 15.94
CA LEU A 195 6.72 4.86 16.76
C LEU A 195 5.37 4.77 17.46
N LEU A 196 4.81 5.91 17.89
CA LEU A 196 3.47 5.98 18.45
C LEU A 196 2.38 5.72 17.39
N GLU A 197 2.50 6.34 16.23
CA GLU A 197 1.60 6.15 15.09
C GLU A 197 1.58 4.69 14.63
N ASP A 198 2.75 4.03 14.65
CA ASP A 198 2.90 2.60 14.34
C ASP A 198 2.47 1.67 15.49
N GLY A 199 2.02 2.23 16.62
CA GLY A 199 1.51 1.47 17.76
C GLY A 199 2.58 0.71 18.56
N VAL A 200 3.85 1.15 18.49
CA VAL A 200 4.96 0.50 19.23
C VAL A 200 4.78 0.66 20.74
N ALA A 201 4.85 -0.45 21.46
CA ALA A 201 4.77 -0.45 22.93
C ALA A 201 5.88 0.41 23.53
N GLU A 202 5.57 1.14 24.61
CA GLU A 202 6.49 2.07 25.26
C GLU A 202 7.83 1.45 25.64
N ILE A 203 7.80 0.21 26.09
CA ILE A 203 8.98 -0.54 26.51
C ILE A 203 9.99 -0.77 25.35
N ALA A 204 9.48 -0.93 24.11
CA ALA A 204 10.32 -1.19 22.94
C ALA A 204 10.79 0.10 22.25
N ARG A 205 10.10 1.24 22.46
CA ARG A 205 10.38 2.50 21.74
C ARG A 205 11.79 3.01 21.97
N ASN A 206 12.27 2.94 23.21
CA ASN A 206 13.60 3.45 23.55
C ASN A 206 14.72 2.65 22.85
N GLU A 207 14.60 1.33 22.80
CA GLU A 207 15.57 0.47 22.13
C GLU A 207 15.59 0.70 20.61
N ILE A 208 14.40 0.77 20.00
CA ILE A 208 14.26 1.09 18.57
C ILE A 208 14.86 2.46 18.27
N GLN A 209 14.57 3.47 19.09
CA GLN A 209 15.09 4.82 18.90
C GLN A 209 16.61 4.87 19.00
N GLN A 210 17.21 4.20 19.98
CA GLN A 210 18.66 4.10 20.12
C GLN A 210 19.30 3.44 18.89
N ARG A 211 18.67 2.38 18.36
CA ARG A 211 19.16 1.68 17.16
C ARG A 211 19.06 2.58 15.92
N VAL A 212 17.96 3.32 15.76
CA VAL A 212 17.80 4.31 14.67
C VAL A 212 18.88 5.38 14.76
N GLU A 213 19.09 5.98 15.94
CA GLU A 213 20.10 7.01 16.16
C GLU A 213 21.51 6.50 15.87
N ALA A 214 21.84 5.28 16.33
CA ALA A 214 23.13 4.66 16.07
C ALA A 214 23.37 4.47 14.55
N ALA A 215 22.37 4.01 13.82
CA ALA A 215 22.46 3.84 12.36
C ALA A 215 22.63 5.18 11.64
N LEU A 216 21.88 6.20 12.03
CA LEU A 216 21.98 7.53 11.43
C LEU A 216 23.33 8.19 11.75
N LEU A 217 23.77 8.12 13.00
CA LEU A 217 25.08 8.61 13.42
C LEU A 217 26.20 7.88 12.67
N GLY A 218 26.10 6.54 12.55
CA GLY A 218 27.03 5.74 11.79
C GLY A 218 27.13 6.20 10.33
N THR A 219 26.00 6.43 9.68
CA THR A 219 25.94 6.92 8.29
C THR A 219 26.56 8.31 8.14
N LEU A 220 26.19 9.24 9.01
CA LEU A 220 26.64 10.64 8.90
C LEU A 220 28.09 10.84 9.34
N SER A 221 28.64 9.92 10.14
CA SER A 221 30.05 9.96 10.56
C SER A 221 30.98 9.25 9.59
N ASP A 222 30.45 8.32 8.78
CA ASP A 222 31.20 7.56 7.79
C ASP A 222 31.37 8.34 6.47
N GLU A 223 32.55 8.26 5.85
CA GLU A 223 32.83 8.94 4.58
C GLU A 223 31.94 8.44 3.46
N GLN A 224 31.75 7.10 3.35
CA GLN A 224 30.89 6.50 2.34
C GLN A 224 29.42 6.83 2.60
N GLY A 225 29.00 6.84 3.87
CA GLY A 225 27.65 7.23 4.25
C GLY A 225 27.33 8.68 3.85
N ARG A 226 28.24 9.63 4.13
CA ARG A 226 28.11 11.02 3.69
C ARG A 226 28.08 11.17 2.18
N TRP A 227 28.93 10.42 1.47
CA TRP A 227 28.92 10.39 0.02
C TRP A 227 27.59 9.91 -0.53
N ILE A 228 27.05 8.80 0.00
CA ILE A 228 25.73 8.26 -0.41
C ILE A 228 24.62 9.30 -0.23
N ILE A 229 24.59 9.97 0.93
CA ILE A 229 23.54 10.95 1.24
C ILE A 229 23.71 12.24 0.43
N GLY A 230 24.93 12.76 0.31
CA GLY A 230 25.20 14.06 -0.29
C GLY A 230 25.30 14.07 -1.82
N SER A 231 25.42 12.92 -2.46
CA SER A 231 25.60 12.82 -3.92
C SER A 231 24.29 13.05 -4.67
N MET A 232 24.42 13.46 -5.93
CA MET A 232 23.27 13.56 -6.84
C MET A 232 22.68 12.16 -7.11
N GLY A 233 21.37 12.11 -7.38
CA GLY A 233 20.68 10.89 -7.73
C GLY A 233 19.25 10.83 -7.20
N HIS A 234 18.74 9.62 -6.96
CA HIS A 234 17.37 9.40 -6.53
C HIS A 234 17.34 8.63 -5.20
N ALA A 235 16.38 8.93 -4.35
CA ALA A 235 16.09 8.20 -3.13
C ALA A 235 14.67 7.62 -3.21
N GLU A 236 14.50 6.35 -2.86
CA GLU A 236 13.24 5.59 -2.99
C GLU A 236 12.65 5.68 -4.41
N LEU A 237 13.50 5.38 -5.41
CA LEU A 237 13.07 5.40 -6.81
C LEU A 237 12.21 4.17 -7.14
N ALA A 238 10.92 4.39 -7.36
CA ALA A 238 10.00 3.35 -7.79
C ALA A 238 10.06 3.18 -9.32
N LEU A 239 10.32 1.96 -9.78
CA LEU A 239 10.38 1.61 -11.20
C LEU A 239 9.53 0.37 -11.46
N THR A 240 8.98 0.29 -12.66
CA THR A 240 8.35 -0.92 -13.20
C THR A 240 9.02 -1.25 -14.53
N GLY A 241 9.47 -2.48 -14.66
CA GLY A 241 10.17 -2.94 -15.86
C GLY A 241 9.96 -4.43 -16.10
N VAL A 242 10.59 -4.94 -17.16
CA VAL A 242 10.56 -6.37 -17.47
C VAL A 242 11.88 -7.01 -17.02
N TYR A 243 11.80 -8.01 -16.18
CA TYR A 243 12.93 -8.82 -15.75
C TYR A 243 12.59 -10.29 -15.95
N GLU A 244 13.45 -11.03 -16.66
CA GLU A 244 13.24 -12.45 -17.00
C GLU A 244 11.85 -12.74 -17.61
N GLY A 245 11.37 -11.83 -18.49
CA GLY A 245 10.09 -11.96 -19.17
C GLY A 245 8.86 -11.65 -18.32
N ARG A 246 9.01 -11.18 -17.10
CA ARG A 246 7.92 -10.78 -16.18
C ARG A 246 7.95 -9.29 -15.90
N VAL A 247 6.77 -8.72 -15.73
CA VAL A 247 6.65 -7.32 -15.28
C VAL A 247 6.87 -7.27 -13.78
N GLU A 248 7.92 -6.58 -13.38
CA GLU A 248 8.34 -6.42 -11.97
C GLU A 248 8.27 -4.96 -11.57
N SER A 249 7.82 -4.69 -10.35
CA SER A 249 7.86 -3.37 -9.72
C SER A 249 8.85 -3.41 -8.58
N VAL A 250 9.79 -2.47 -8.58
CA VAL A 250 10.86 -2.39 -7.59
C VAL A 250 10.95 -0.98 -7.02
N ILE A 251 11.45 -0.85 -5.80
CA ILE A 251 11.81 0.42 -5.18
C ILE A 251 13.29 0.34 -4.84
N LEU A 252 14.06 1.23 -5.42
CA LEU A 252 15.50 1.35 -5.16
C LEU A 252 15.70 2.33 -4.01
N ASP A 253 16.32 1.91 -2.92
CA ASP A 253 16.54 2.75 -1.74
C ASP A 253 17.31 4.02 -2.10
N ARG A 254 18.42 3.85 -2.82
CA ARG A 254 19.26 4.95 -3.23
C ARG A 254 19.93 4.67 -4.59
N VAL A 255 19.80 5.62 -5.50
CA VAL A 255 20.61 5.71 -6.70
C VAL A 255 21.54 6.91 -6.55
N VAL A 256 22.83 6.70 -6.69
CA VAL A 256 23.86 7.74 -6.66
C VAL A 256 24.48 7.86 -8.04
N ILE A 257 24.74 9.09 -8.48
CA ILE A 257 25.55 9.38 -9.66
C ILE A 257 26.81 10.05 -9.14
N ASP A 258 27.94 9.36 -9.30
CA ASP A 258 29.21 9.87 -8.83
C ASP A 258 29.80 10.95 -9.77
N GLU A 259 30.91 11.56 -9.36
CA GLU A 259 31.58 12.64 -10.13
C GLU A 259 32.07 12.17 -11.51
N SER A 260 32.27 10.87 -11.70
CA SER A 260 32.65 10.29 -13.01
C SER A 260 31.44 10.02 -13.90
N GLY A 261 30.23 10.24 -13.40
CA GLY A 261 28.97 9.89 -14.08
C GLY A 261 28.60 8.42 -13.96
N THR A 262 29.27 7.65 -13.10
CA THR A 262 28.90 6.25 -12.83
C THR A 262 27.67 6.20 -11.93
N HIS A 263 26.71 5.37 -12.31
CA HIS A 263 25.51 5.15 -11.54
C HIS A 263 25.69 3.98 -10.55
N TRP A 264 25.24 4.19 -9.32
CA TRP A 264 25.30 3.21 -8.24
C TRP A 264 23.91 2.95 -7.72
N ILE A 265 23.54 1.70 -7.63
CA ILE A 265 22.33 1.25 -6.91
C ILE A 265 22.77 0.75 -5.55
N ILE A 266 22.34 1.43 -4.51
CA ILE A 266 22.74 1.16 -3.14
C ILE A 266 21.50 0.81 -2.32
N ASP A 267 21.56 -0.33 -1.66
CA ASP A 267 20.50 -0.84 -0.80
C ASP A 267 21.00 -0.81 0.65
N TYR A 268 20.19 -0.27 1.55
CA TYR A 268 20.53 -0.12 2.96
C TYR A 268 20.17 -1.38 3.75
N LYS A 269 21.11 -1.86 4.55
CA LYS A 269 20.91 -3.01 5.44
C LYS A 269 21.18 -2.65 6.88
N THR A 270 20.16 -2.68 7.73
CA THR A 270 20.24 -2.32 9.15
C THR A 270 20.57 -3.53 10.05
N SER A 271 21.13 -4.59 9.46
CA SER A 271 21.63 -5.74 10.20
C SER A 271 22.79 -5.33 11.10
N SER A 272 22.81 -5.84 12.34
CA SER A 272 23.94 -5.75 13.26
C SER A 272 24.67 -7.08 13.29
N HIS A 273 25.97 -7.05 13.53
CA HIS A 273 26.81 -8.23 13.71
C HIS A 273 27.53 -8.15 15.04
N GLU A 274 27.26 -9.08 15.92
CA GLU A 274 27.88 -9.17 17.25
C GLU A 274 28.97 -10.24 17.33
N GLY A 275 29.29 -10.89 16.22
CA GLY A 275 30.25 -11.98 16.12
C GLY A 275 31.66 -11.53 15.75
N GLY A 276 32.63 -12.47 15.85
CA GLY A 276 34.04 -12.19 15.54
C GLY A 276 34.40 -12.19 14.06
N ASP A 277 33.55 -12.73 13.14
CA ASP A 277 33.84 -12.81 11.71
C ASP A 277 32.97 -11.86 10.92
N LEU A 278 33.28 -10.55 10.96
CA LEU A 278 32.60 -9.53 10.17
C LEU A 278 32.75 -9.80 8.66
N SER A 279 33.90 -10.28 8.20
CA SER A 279 34.15 -10.53 6.79
C SER A 279 33.29 -11.66 6.24
N GLY A 280 33.14 -12.73 7.00
CA GLY A 280 32.25 -13.84 6.68
C GLY A 280 30.78 -13.40 6.65
N PHE A 281 30.36 -12.59 7.62
CA PHE A 281 29.01 -12.02 7.65
C PHE A 281 28.73 -11.15 6.40
N LEU A 282 29.62 -10.20 6.08
CA LEU A 282 29.42 -9.31 4.91
C LEU A 282 29.37 -10.10 3.60
N ARG A 283 30.19 -11.16 3.47
CA ARG A 283 30.14 -12.04 2.29
C ARG A 283 28.80 -12.77 2.19
N ALA A 284 28.33 -13.36 3.28
CA ALA A 284 27.03 -14.05 3.31
C ALA A 284 25.88 -13.13 2.95
N GLU A 285 25.86 -11.89 3.48
CA GLU A 285 24.86 -10.88 3.12
C GLU A 285 24.99 -10.46 1.63
N SER A 286 26.20 -10.34 1.11
CA SER A 286 26.43 -10.04 -0.31
C SER A 286 25.88 -11.12 -1.23
N GLU A 287 26.14 -12.38 -0.92
CA GLU A 287 25.61 -13.52 -1.68
C GLU A 287 24.08 -13.56 -1.62
N ARG A 288 23.51 -13.30 -0.46
CA ARG A 288 22.08 -13.29 -0.23
C ARG A 288 21.34 -12.22 -1.03
N TYR A 289 21.86 -10.99 -1.06
CA TYR A 289 21.18 -9.86 -1.71
C TYR A 289 21.62 -9.62 -3.16
N SER A 290 22.63 -10.33 -3.64
CA SER A 290 23.11 -10.20 -5.03
C SER A 290 22.01 -10.43 -6.08
N PRO A 291 21.11 -11.44 -5.97
CA PRO A 291 20.04 -11.63 -6.94
C PRO A 291 19.05 -10.46 -6.95
N GLN A 292 18.71 -9.91 -5.78
CA GLN A 292 17.81 -8.76 -5.66
C GLN A 292 18.40 -7.53 -6.34
N LEU A 293 19.67 -7.22 -6.05
CA LEU A 293 20.32 -6.06 -6.69
C LEU A 293 20.58 -6.27 -8.17
N ALA A 294 20.78 -7.50 -8.63
CA ALA A 294 20.87 -7.81 -10.06
C ALA A 294 19.55 -7.48 -10.78
N LYS A 295 18.42 -7.85 -10.20
CA LYS A 295 17.09 -7.48 -10.72
C LYS A 295 16.90 -5.97 -10.75
N TYR A 296 17.26 -5.28 -9.67
CA TYR A 296 17.18 -3.82 -9.58
C TYR A 296 18.02 -3.14 -10.66
N ALA A 297 19.26 -3.60 -10.84
CA ALA A 297 20.16 -3.08 -11.87
C ALA A 297 19.61 -3.30 -13.28
N ALA A 298 19.12 -4.50 -13.61
CA ALA A 298 18.59 -4.79 -14.93
C ALA A 298 17.41 -3.88 -15.31
N ILE A 299 16.51 -3.60 -14.35
CA ILE A 299 15.38 -2.69 -14.56
C ILE A 299 15.86 -1.24 -14.68
N TYR A 300 16.78 -0.82 -13.80
CA TYR A 300 17.32 0.52 -13.79
C TYR A 300 18.16 0.82 -15.04
N ASP A 301 19.01 -0.11 -15.47
CA ASP A 301 19.87 0.03 -16.65
C ASP A 301 19.05 0.26 -17.92
N THR A 302 17.90 -0.42 -18.02
CA THR A 302 16.94 -0.20 -19.11
C THR A 302 16.32 1.21 -19.03
N TYR A 303 15.96 1.65 -17.83
CA TYR A 303 15.37 2.97 -17.58
C TYR A 303 16.35 4.11 -17.86
N ALA A 304 17.56 4.01 -17.34
CA ALA A 304 18.58 5.06 -17.42
C ALA A 304 19.49 4.94 -18.66
N SER A 305 19.34 3.88 -19.46
CA SER A 305 20.22 3.57 -20.61
C SER A 305 21.70 3.55 -20.23
N THR A 306 22.05 2.99 -19.08
CA THR A 306 23.41 2.91 -18.52
C THR A 306 23.61 1.57 -17.83
N THR A 307 24.84 1.28 -17.43
CA THR A 307 25.13 0.12 -16.57
C THR A 307 25.47 0.61 -15.17
N ALA A 308 24.63 0.28 -14.21
CA ALA A 308 24.83 0.69 -12.83
C ALA A 308 25.67 -0.33 -12.05
N ARG A 309 26.54 0.18 -11.18
CA ARG A 309 27.23 -0.62 -10.15
C ARG A 309 26.27 -0.87 -9.00
N ARG A 310 26.50 -1.93 -8.25
CA ARG A 310 25.62 -2.38 -7.17
C ARG A 310 26.39 -2.42 -5.87
N ALA A 311 25.76 -1.99 -4.79
CA ALA A 311 26.37 -2.03 -3.48
C ALA A 311 25.33 -2.22 -2.36
N LEU A 312 25.77 -2.78 -1.26
CA LEU A 312 25.09 -2.76 0.02
C LEU A 312 25.77 -1.75 0.94
N TYR A 313 24.97 -1.02 1.69
CA TYR A 313 25.50 -0.17 2.73
C TYR A 313 24.88 -0.55 4.09
N PHE A 314 25.75 -0.77 5.08
CA PHE A 314 25.41 -1.16 6.44
C PHE A 314 25.62 0.01 7.42
N PRO A 315 24.60 0.83 7.69
CA PRO A 315 24.72 2.00 8.57
C PRO A 315 25.30 1.71 9.94
N LEU A 316 24.85 0.63 10.60
CA LEU A 316 25.31 0.24 11.94
C LEU A 316 26.76 -0.25 11.96
N LEU A 317 27.25 -0.78 10.86
CA LEU A 317 28.61 -1.31 10.73
C LEU A 317 29.56 -0.32 10.05
N GLN A 318 29.04 0.75 9.47
CA GLN A 318 29.81 1.70 8.64
C GLN A 318 30.57 0.98 7.56
N ARG A 319 29.88 0.11 6.80
CA ARG A 319 30.51 -0.69 5.74
C ARG A 319 29.74 -0.54 4.43
N PHE A 320 30.50 -0.22 3.41
CA PHE A 320 30.07 -0.22 2.02
C PHE A 320 30.65 -1.46 1.34
N VAL A 321 29.80 -2.24 0.70
CA VAL A 321 30.20 -3.49 0.03
C VAL A 321 29.69 -3.47 -1.39
N GLU A 322 30.61 -3.40 -2.34
CA GLU A 322 30.30 -3.51 -3.77
C GLU A 322 30.05 -4.99 -4.14
N LEU A 323 29.08 -5.23 -5.06
CA LEU A 323 28.62 -6.56 -5.49
C LEU A 323 28.97 -6.85 -6.95
#